data_033981d0917db83151a6ce1e517e63ec
#
_entry.id   033981d0917db83151a6ce1e517e63ec
#
_cell.length_a   1.000
_cell.length_b   1.000
_cell.length_c   1.000
_cell.angle_alpha   90.00
_cell.angle_beta   90.00
_cell.angle_gamma   90.00
#
_symmetry.space_group_name_H-M   'P 1'
#
loop_
_entity.id
_entity.type
_entity.pdbx_description
1 polymer ?
#
loop_
_entity_poly.entity_id
_entity_poly.type
_entity_poly.pdbx_seq_one_letter_code
_entity_poly.pdbx_strand_id
1 'polypeptide(L)'
;MSNISRQQQADLAVDAYNTRTVTKGNKTITIGNNEYKVLAVRNNPVTGYQGTVYQDVRTNEIVVAHRGTASVTDGIIDLAMVTSWANLQTADAEKLTREAIKLANDIHRNDPRIPIPKITHVGHSLGGAHVEIQAHRFGHEGATFNGYGAVGMHGVPKGGSTVTNYVKAADTVSAASAHYGKVVVLAGQDDIALLQKFGYNNQSNTRAYKAVSVAARSIKVHSSDNFVGKNSILSERNFNQALQLAESNKNM
;
A
#
# COMPACT_ATOMS: atom_id res chain seq x y z
N MET A 1 -7.50 13.64 9.01
CA MET A 1 -7.70 12.68 7.91
C MET A 1 -7.23 13.31 6.61
N SER A 2 -6.64 12.53 5.72
CA SER A 2 -6.25 12.95 4.38
C SER A 2 -7.48 13.37 3.56
N ASN A 3 -7.34 14.40 2.70
CA ASN A 3 -8.38 14.78 1.74
C ASN A 3 -8.27 14.00 0.42
N ILE A 4 -7.29 13.11 0.33
CA ILE A 4 -7.09 12.23 -0.82
C ILE A 4 -7.94 10.97 -0.64
N SER A 5 -8.78 10.66 -1.62
CA SER A 5 -9.66 9.49 -1.57
C SER A 5 -8.86 8.17 -1.58
N ARG A 6 -9.48 7.08 -1.07
CA ARG A 6 -8.87 5.74 -1.11
C ARG A 6 -8.48 5.31 -2.53
N GLN A 7 -9.25 5.72 -3.57
CA GLN A 7 -8.90 5.40 -4.94
C GLN A 7 -7.64 6.15 -5.39
N GLN A 8 -7.52 7.44 -5.08
CA GLN A 8 -6.31 8.21 -5.37
C GLN A 8 -5.08 7.62 -4.65
N GLN A 9 -5.23 7.19 -3.40
CA GLN A 9 -4.16 6.53 -2.65
C GLN A 9 -3.70 5.24 -3.33
N ALA A 10 -4.64 4.44 -3.85
CA ALA A 10 -4.32 3.21 -4.60
C ALA A 10 -3.65 3.53 -5.94
N ASP A 11 -4.17 4.49 -6.68
CA ASP A 11 -3.61 4.91 -7.97
C ASP A 11 -2.14 5.35 -7.79
N LEU A 12 -1.83 6.09 -6.73
CA LEU A 12 -0.46 6.52 -6.41
C LEU A 12 0.43 5.36 -5.92
N ALA A 13 -0.11 4.41 -5.15
CA ALA A 13 0.62 3.24 -4.71
C ALA A 13 1.03 2.35 -5.90
N VAL A 14 0.16 2.24 -6.92
CA VAL A 14 0.46 1.51 -8.16
C VAL A 14 1.40 2.30 -9.05
N ASP A 15 1.24 3.62 -9.12
CA ASP A 15 2.14 4.47 -9.90
C ASP A 15 3.60 4.44 -9.40
N ALA A 16 3.84 4.06 -8.14
CA ALA A 16 5.19 3.88 -7.60
C ALA A 16 6.02 2.83 -8.35
N TYR A 17 5.40 1.96 -9.14
CA TYR A 17 6.10 1.01 -10.02
C TYR A 17 6.64 1.65 -11.30
N ASN A 18 6.13 2.83 -11.67
CA ASN A 18 6.62 3.57 -12.83
C ASN A 18 7.91 4.36 -12.47
N THR A 19 8.81 4.44 -13.44
CA THR A 19 9.96 5.34 -13.31
C THR A 19 9.49 6.77 -13.49
N ARG A 20 9.62 7.58 -12.44
CA ARG A 20 9.25 8.99 -12.45
C ARG A 20 10.48 9.88 -12.40
N THR A 21 10.31 11.11 -12.88
CA THR A 21 11.31 12.19 -12.76
C THR A 21 10.66 13.41 -12.13
N VAL A 22 11.44 14.18 -11.37
CA VAL A 22 10.94 15.41 -10.72
C VAL A 22 10.39 16.36 -11.78
N THR A 23 9.17 16.86 -11.56
CA THR A 23 8.55 17.84 -12.44
C THR A 23 9.14 19.22 -12.22
N LYS A 24 9.38 19.98 -13.29
CA LYS A 24 9.96 21.31 -13.23
C LYS A 24 8.88 22.39 -13.46
N GLY A 25 8.97 23.47 -12.70
CA GLY A 25 8.05 24.59 -12.82
C GLY A 25 6.62 24.19 -12.51
N ASN A 26 5.68 24.54 -13.41
CA ASN A 26 4.25 24.22 -13.27
C ASN A 26 3.84 22.92 -13.98
N LYS A 27 4.80 22.08 -14.40
CA LYS A 27 4.48 20.81 -15.04
C LYS A 27 3.84 19.85 -14.04
N THR A 28 2.81 19.16 -14.48
CA THR A 28 2.07 18.13 -13.73
C THR A 28 2.07 16.82 -14.51
N ILE A 29 1.70 15.75 -13.83
CA ILE A 29 1.38 14.44 -14.42
C ILE A 29 -0.02 14.07 -13.98
N THR A 30 -0.73 13.34 -14.84
CA THR A 30 -2.06 12.81 -14.52
C THR A 30 -1.92 11.37 -14.06
N ILE A 31 -2.49 11.05 -12.88
CA ILE A 31 -2.58 9.68 -12.35
C ILE A 31 -4.03 9.44 -11.97
N GLY A 32 -4.65 8.41 -12.53
CA GLY A 32 -6.11 8.27 -12.50
C GLY A 32 -6.79 9.48 -13.13
N ASN A 33 -7.60 10.19 -12.37
CA ASN A 33 -8.31 11.40 -12.82
C ASN A 33 -7.77 12.68 -12.13
N ASN A 34 -6.58 12.64 -11.53
CA ASN A 34 -6.06 13.74 -10.73
C ASN A 34 -4.66 14.16 -11.21
N GLU A 35 -4.33 15.44 -10.97
CA GLU A 35 -3.05 16.01 -11.34
C GLU A 35 -2.11 16.09 -10.14
N TYR A 36 -0.84 15.74 -10.39
CA TYR A 36 0.21 15.73 -9.37
C TYR A 36 1.49 16.38 -9.89
N LYS A 37 2.23 16.98 -8.97
CA LYS A 37 3.65 17.28 -9.16
C LYS A 37 4.48 16.15 -8.57
N VAL A 38 5.54 15.75 -9.25
CA VAL A 38 6.56 14.87 -8.69
C VAL A 38 7.62 15.73 -8.04
N LEU A 39 7.70 15.70 -6.71
CA LEU A 39 8.59 16.55 -5.94
C LEU A 39 9.97 15.92 -5.69
N ALA A 40 10.00 14.61 -5.47
CA ALA A 40 11.25 13.85 -5.28
C ALA A 40 11.08 12.40 -5.76
N VAL A 41 12.18 11.79 -6.13
CA VAL A 41 12.25 10.37 -6.50
C VAL A 41 13.50 9.78 -5.87
N ARG A 42 13.35 8.60 -5.27
CA ARG A 42 14.48 7.83 -4.77
C ARG A 42 14.48 6.45 -5.41
N ASN A 43 15.57 6.12 -6.06
CA ASN A 43 15.81 4.80 -6.64
C ASN A 43 17.22 4.35 -6.23
N ASN A 44 17.31 3.29 -5.45
CA ASN A 44 18.58 2.71 -5.01
C ASN A 44 18.69 1.27 -5.57
N PRO A 45 19.50 1.07 -6.62
CA PRO A 45 19.63 -0.27 -7.23
C PRO A 45 20.33 -1.28 -6.30
N VAL A 46 21.08 -0.82 -5.29
CA VAL A 46 21.77 -1.71 -4.33
C VAL A 46 20.78 -2.33 -3.36
N THR A 47 19.85 -1.55 -2.82
CA THR A 47 18.81 -2.03 -1.90
C THR A 47 17.54 -2.49 -2.63
N GLY A 48 17.39 -2.13 -3.91
CA GLY A 48 16.18 -2.35 -4.69
C GLY A 48 15.02 -1.41 -4.31
N TYR A 49 15.25 -0.45 -3.41
CA TYR A 49 14.24 0.52 -3.01
C TYR A 49 13.88 1.48 -4.13
N GLN A 50 12.61 1.72 -4.34
CA GLN A 50 12.08 2.81 -5.16
C GLN A 50 10.90 3.47 -4.46
N GLY A 51 10.87 4.80 -4.49
CA GLY A 51 9.75 5.58 -4.00
C GLY A 51 9.68 6.94 -4.65
N THR A 52 8.50 7.54 -4.63
CA THR A 52 8.20 8.82 -5.26
C THR A 52 7.40 9.70 -4.31
N VAL A 53 7.74 10.97 -4.24
CA VAL A 53 6.98 11.99 -3.51
C VAL A 53 6.14 12.78 -4.50
N TYR A 54 4.83 12.71 -4.32
CA TYR A 54 3.84 13.45 -5.11
C TYR A 54 3.26 14.59 -4.28
N GLN A 55 2.87 15.68 -4.94
CA GLN A 55 2.01 16.71 -4.39
C GLN A 55 0.72 16.75 -5.21
N ASP A 56 -0.41 16.55 -4.56
CA ASP A 56 -1.73 16.74 -5.17
C ASP A 56 -1.95 18.24 -5.45
N VAL A 57 -2.24 18.58 -6.71
CA VAL A 57 -2.35 19.99 -7.14
C VAL A 57 -3.56 20.69 -6.51
N ARG A 58 -4.63 19.95 -6.24
CA ARG A 58 -5.88 20.49 -5.71
C ARG A 58 -5.84 20.69 -4.20
N THR A 59 -5.24 19.73 -3.47
CA THR A 59 -5.26 19.73 -1.99
C THR A 59 -3.94 20.21 -1.37
N ASN A 60 -2.88 20.30 -2.16
CA ASN A 60 -1.48 20.49 -1.73
C ASN A 60 -0.95 19.38 -0.83
N GLU A 61 -1.69 18.31 -0.55
CA GLU A 61 -1.19 17.18 0.25
C GLU A 61 -0.01 16.50 -0.44
N ILE A 62 0.92 16.04 0.37
CA ILE A 62 2.10 15.28 -0.08
C ILE A 62 1.84 13.80 0.14
N VAL A 63 2.09 13.00 -0.89
CA VAL A 63 2.01 11.54 -0.80
C VAL A 63 3.38 10.92 -1.08
N VAL A 64 3.85 10.11 -0.15
CA VAL A 64 5.07 9.31 -0.30
C VAL A 64 4.64 7.90 -0.69
N ALA A 65 4.86 7.55 -1.95
CA ALA A 65 4.51 6.25 -2.49
C ALA A 65 5.74 5.34 -2.50
N HIS A 66 5.61 4.18 -1.85
CA HIS A 66 6.66 3.17 -1.73
C HIS A 66 6.34 2.00 -2.68
N ARG A 67 7.29 1.68 -3.58
CA ARG A 67 7.15 0.54 -4.49
C ARG A 67 7.29 -0.77 -3.72
N GLY A 68 6.49 -1.75 -4.11
CA GLY A 68 6.69 -3.15 -3.74
C GLY A 68 7.80 -3.80 -4.58
N THR A 69 8.02 -5.10 -4.35
CA THR A 69 8.99 -5.87 -5.12
C THR A 69 8.50 -6.07 -6.55
N ALA A 70 9.36 -5.83 -7.55
CA ALA A 70 9.02 -6.02 -8.96
C ALA A 70 8.88 -7.51 -9.36
N SER A 71 9.42 -8.43 -8.56
CA SER A 71 9.56 -9.86 -8.89
C SER A 71 8.52 -10.76 -8.22
N VAL A 72 7.35 -10.28 -7.85
CA VAL A 72 6.27 -11.14 -7.29
C VAL A 72 5.62 -12.03 -8.35
N THR A 73 6.24 -12.16 -9.51
CA THR A 73 5.67 -12.87 -10.68
C THR A 73 5.74 -14.39 -10.58
N ASP A 74 6.56 -14.97 -9.72
CA ASP A 74 6.82 -16.42 -9.73
C ASP A 74 6.08 -17.25 -8.67
N GLY A 75 5.07 -16.68 -8.02
CA GLY A 75 4.08 -17.47 -7.24
C GLY A 75 4.55 -18.02 -5.90
N ILE A 76 5.83 -17.95 -5.57
CA ILE A 76 6.39 -18.34 -4.27
C ILE A 76 7.04 -17.10 -3.67
N ILE A 77 6.28 -16.39 -2.83
CA ILE A 77 6.86 -15.32 -2.02
C ILE A 77 7.52 -15.99 -0.83
N ASP A 78 8.84 -16.01 -0.82
CA ASP A 78 9.59 -16.34 0.38
C ASP A 78 9.43 -15.19 1.39
N LEU A 79 8.61 -15.43 2.40
CA LEU A 79 8.30 -14.44 3.44
C LEU A 79 9.53 -13.98 4.22
N ALA A 80 10.53 -14.85 4.38
CA ALA A 80 11.81 -14.48 4.99
C ALA A 80 12.56 -13.48 4.11
N MET A 81 12.48 -13.64 2.80
CA MET A 81 13.08 -12.73 1.83
C MET A 81 12.36 -11.36 1.83
N VAL A 82 11.02 -11.32 1.94
CA VAL A 82 10.25 -10.07 2.05
C VAL A 82 10.67 -9.28 3.28
N THR A 83 10.79 -9.94 4.43
CA THR A 83 11.25 -9.31 5.68
C THR A 83 12.69 -8.78 5.55
N SER A 84 13.58 -9.53 4.93
CA SER A 84 14.98 -9.12 4.69
C SER A 84 15.04 -7.90 3.77
N TRP A 85 14.27 -7.86 2.71
CA TRP A 85 14.20 -6.71 1.80
C TRP A 85 13.58 -5.48 2.47
N ALA A 86 12.51 -5.64 3.26
CA ALA A 86 11.96 -4.54 4.03
C ALA A 86 13.02 -3.91 4.95
N ASN A 87 13.79 -4.74 5.67
CA ASN A 87 14.86 -4.27 6.53
C ASN A 87 15.95 -3.52 5.75
N LEU A 88 16.38 -4.06 4.61
CA LEU A 88 17.42 -3.46 3.77
C LEU A 88 16.99 -2.10 3.19
N GLN A 89 15.73 -1.96 2.81
CA GLN A 89 15.17 -0.78 2.15
C GLN A 89 14.70 0.31 3.12
N THR A 90 14.51 0.01 4.41
CA THR A 90 13.94 0.95 5.39
C THR A 90 14.72 2.26 5.51
N ALA A 91 16.06 2.22 5.44
CA ALA A 91 16.87 3.43 5.50
C ALA A 91 16.63 4.37 4.30
N ASP A 92 16.38 3.82 3.11
CA ASP A 92 16.07 4.60 1.92
C ASP A 92 14.65 5.18 1.99
N ALA A 93 13.68 4.40 2.49
CA ALA A 93 12.33 4.87 2.74
C ALA A 93 12.30 6.02 3.76
N GLU A 94 13.11 5.93 4.82
CA GLU A 94 13.25 7.00 5.82
C GLU A 94 13.85 8.28 5.20
N LYS A 95 14.91 8.16 4.39
CA LYS A 95 15.51 9.31 3.70
C LYS A 95 14.49 10.02 2.80
N LEU A 96 13.69 9.26 2.05
CA LEU A 96 12.63 9.83 1.21
C LEU A 96 11.54 10.51 2.05
N THR A 97 11.16 9.92 3.19
CA THR A 97 10.19 10.53 4.12
C THR A 97 10.70 11.85 4.69
N ARG A 98 11.98 11.91 5.12
CA ARG A 98 12.60 13.13 5.60
C ARG A 98 12.69 14.21 4.53
N GLU A 99 12.92 13.82 3.28
CA GLU A 99 12.89 14.74 2.13
C GLU A 99 11.47 15.28 1.91
N ALA A 100 10.44 14.45 1.99
CA ALA A 100 9.04 14.89 1.91
C ALA A 100 8.67 15.89 3.03
N ILE A 101 9.14 15.66 4.26
CA ILE A 101 8.95 16.59 5.40
C ILE A 101 9.63 17.94 5.11
N LYS A 102 10.86 17.91 4.59
CA LYS A 102 11.57 19.15 4.20
C LYS A 102 10.78 19.91 3.13
N LEU A 103 10.33 19.23 2.08
CA LEU A 103 9.55 19.82 1.00
C LEU A 103 8.23 20.43 1.50
N ALA A 104 7.51 19.76 2.42
CA ALA A 104 6.31 20.30 3.05
C ALA A 104 6.58 21.63 3.78
N ASN A 105 7.68 21.67 4.54
CA ASN A 105 8.08 22.89 5.25
C ASN A 105 8.55 23.99 4.29
N ASP A 106 9.25 23.63 3.19
CA ASP A 106 9.68 24.60 2.18
C ASP A 106 8.49 25.23 1.44
N ILE A 107 7.44 24.46 1.14
CA ILE A 107 6.19 24.97 0.55
C ILE A 107 5.57 26.04 1.47
N HIS A 108 5.42 25.75 2.75
CA HIS A 108 4.89 26.72 3.73
C HIS A 108 5.80 27.95 3.88
N ARG A 109 7.11 27.75 3.91
CA ARG A 109 8.08 28.85 4.06
C ARG A 109 8.05 29.80 2.86
N ASN A 110 7.88 29.25 1.65
CA ASN A 110 7.81 30.03 0.42
C ASN A 110 6.47 30.77 0.25
N ASP A 111 5.39 30.23 0.78
CA ASP A 111 4.07 30.89 0.86
C ASP A 111 3.39 30.57 2.20
N PRO A 112 3.54 31.41 3.23
CA PRO A 112 2.96 31.19 4.55
C PRO A 112 1.42 31.12 4.58
N ARG A 113 0.73 31.51 3.49
CA ARG A 113 -0.72 31.36 3.36
C ARG A 113 -1.11 29.90 3.14
N ILE A 114 -0.18 29.08 2.64
CA ILE A 114 -0.36 27.63 2.48
C ILE A 114 0.03 26.98 3.81
N PRO A 115 -0.89 26.28 4.52
CA PRO A 115 -0.52 25.50 5.68
C PRO A 115 0.54 24.46 5.33
N ILE A 116 1.34 24.00 6.30
CA ILE A 116 2.27 22.89 6.07
C ILE A 116 1.47 21.71 5.53
N PRO A 117 1.79 21.21 4.31
CA PRO A 117 1.08 20.12 3.69
C PRO A 117 1.08 18.86 4.56
N LYS A 118 -0.05 18.19 4.66
CA LYS A 118 -0.12 16.87 5.28
C LYS A 118 0.67 15.87 4.46
N ILE A 119 1.28 14.89 5.13
CA ILE A 119 2.02 13.82 4.50
C ILE A 119 1.27 12.51 4.75
N THR A 120 1.00 11.79 3.67
CA THR A 120 0.38 10.45 3.69
C THR A 120 1.31 9.46 2.98
N HIS A 121 1.44 8.25 3.52
CA HIS A 121 2.22 7.18 2.90
C HIS A 121 1.28 6.21 2.18
N VAL A 122 1.69 5.72 1.00
CA VAL A 122 0.93 4.70 0.25
C VAL A 122 1.86 3.62 -0.29
N GLY A 123 1.37 2.38 -0.40
CA GLY A 123 2.18 1.29 -0.93
C GLY A 123 1.40 0.00 -1.14
N HIS A 124 1.86 -0.79 -2.11
CA HIS A 124 1.35 -2.12 -2.42
C HIS A 124 2.42 -3.17 -2.09
N SER A 125 2.02 -4.37 -1.67
CA SER A 125 2.95 -5.47 -1.41
C SER A 125 4.01 -5.11 -0.37
N LEU A 126 5.32 -5.31 -0.62
CA LEU A 126 6.42 -4.88 0.24
C LEU A 126 6.37 -3.38 0.55
N GLY A 127 5.89 -2.55 -0.40
CA GLY A 127 5.68 -1.12 -0.17
C GLY A 127 4.76 -0.82 1.00
N GLY A 128 3.82 -1.73 1.29
CA GLY A 128 2.94 -1.65 2.47
C GLY A 128 3.70 -1.72 3.79
N ALA A 129 4.72 -2.56 3.90
CA ALA A 129 5.58 -2.61 5.10
C ALA A 129 6.28 -1.27 5.33
N HIS A 130 6.78 -0.63 4.26
CA HIS A 130 7.39 0.70 4.37
C HIS A 130 6.37 1.76 4.79
N VAL A 131 5.11 1.69 4.31
CA VAL A 131 4.02 2.56 4.77
C VAL A 131 3.85 2.44 6.27
N GLU A 132 3.68 1.23 6.79
CA GLU A 132 3.46 1.00 8.22
C GLU A 132 4.64 1.48 9.07
N ILE A 133 5.88 1.18 8.65
CA ILE A 133 7.11 1.61 9.36
C ILE A 133 7.22 3.13 9.38
N GLN A 134 7.06 3.80 8.23
CA GLN A 134 7.25 5.25 8.15
C GLN A 134 6.10 6.00 8.80
N ALA A 135 4.85 5.57 8.60
CA ALA A 135 3.68 6.17 9.25
C ALA A 135 3.78 6.09 10.78
N HIS A 136 4.15 4.92 11.32
CA HIS A 136 4.39 4.77 12.77
C HIS A 136 5.51 5.69 13.26
N ARG A 137 6.67 5.66 12.58
CA ARG A 137 7.88 6.40 13.02
C ARG A 137 7.70 7.91 13.03
N PHE A 138 6.99 8.46 12.05
CA PHE A 138 6.83 9.90 11.86
C PHE A 138 5.44 10.42 12.28
N GLY A 139 4.54 9.57 12.75
CA GLY A 139 3.18 9.96 13.13
C GLY A 139 2.30 10.38 11.95
N HIS A 140 2.60 9.87 10.75
CA HIS A 140 1.85 10.18 9.54
C HIS A 140 0.68 9.22 9.32
N GLU A 141 -0.27 9.61 8.47
CA GLU A 141 -1.30 8.72 7.96
C GLU A 141 -0.75 7.82 6.83
N GLY A 142 -1.41 6.67 6.59
CA GLY A 142 -1.03 5.78 5.50
C GLY A 142 -2.16 4.88 5.01
N ALA A 143 -2.00 4.38 3.79
CA ALA A 143 -2.86 3.36 3.21
C ALA A 143 -2.02 2.29 2.49
N THR A 144 -2.35 1.02 2.72
CA THR A 144 -1.72 -0.11 2.04
C THR A 144 -2.74 -0.88 1.22
N PHE A 145 -2.28 -1.52 0.15
CA PHE A 145 -3.09 -2.31 -0.77
C PHE A 145 -2.42 -3.67 -0.94
N ASN A 146 -3.04 -4.73 -0.42
CA ASN A 146 -2.40 -6.04 -0.29
C ASN A 146 -0.98 -5.93 0.27
N GLY A 147 -0.78 -5.05 1.25
CA GLY A 147 0.52 -4.78 1.84
C GLY A 147 1.02 -5.94 2.70
N TYR A 148 2.34 -6.12 2.79
CA TYR A 148 2.95 -6.95 3.82
C TYR A 148 2.95 -6.18 5.14
N GLY A 149 2.48 -6.80 6.22
CA GLY A 149 2.40 -6.16 7.54
C GLY A 149 3.77 -6.02 8.19
N ALA A 150 3.98 -4.93 8.94
CA ALA A 150 5.27 -4.60 9.54
C ALA A 150 5.32 -4.74 11.07
N VAL A 151 4.31 -5.30 11.72
CA VAL A 151 4.31 -5.49 13.18
C VAL A 151 5.53 -6.30 13.62
N GLY A 152 6.28 -5.78 14.61
CA GLY A 152 7.53 -6.36 15.08
C GLY A 152 8.77 -5.93 14.30
N MET A 153 8.63 -5.27 13.14
CA MET A 153 9.75 -4.73 12.37
C MET A 153 10.03 -3.29 12.80
N HIS A 154 11.31 -2.94 12.98
CA HIS A 154 11.73 -1.56 13.29
C HIS A 154 10.95 -0.87 14.42
N GLY A 155 10.47 -1.62 15.39
CA GLY A 155 9.73 -1.11 16.55
C GLY A 155 8.24 -0.83 16.30
N VAL A 156 7.69 -1.24 15.15
CA VAL A 156 6.26 -1.13 14.86
C VAL A 156 5.44 -2.01 15.81
N PRO A 157 4.56 -1.44 16.65
CA PRO A 157 3.80 -2.20 17.64
C PRO A 157 2.56 -2.85 17.01
N LYS A 158 1.93 -3.73 17.75
CA LYS A 158 0.56 -4.19 17.47
C LYS A 158 -0.44 -3.04 17.67
N GLY A 159 -1.48 -2.98 16.83
CA GLY A 159 -2.52 -1.95 16.94
C GLY A 159 -2.20 -0.72 16.09
N GLY A 160 -2.50 0.48 16.62
CA GLY A 160 -2.39 1.73 15.87
C GLY A 160 -3.68 2.11 15.13
N SER A 161 -3.74 3.35 14.62
CA SER A 161 -4.94 3.88 13.96
C SER A 161 -4.63 4.79 12.77
N THR A 162 -3.35 5.04 12.50
CA THR A 162 -2.93 6.00 11.46
C THR A 162 -2.85 5.36 10.07
N VAL A 163 -2.79 4.03 9.98
CA VAL A 163 -2.74 3.30 8.71
C VAL A 163 -4.04 2.52 8.49
N THR A 164 -4.53 2.54 7.24
CA THR A 164 -5.61 1.67 6.79
C THR A 164 -5.06 0.67 5.78
N ASN A 165 -5.20 -0.63 6.08
CA ASN A 165 -4.71 -1.73 5.27
C ASN A 165 -5.88 -2.35 4.49
N TYR A 166 -5.97 -2.09 3.19
CA TYR A 166 -6.95 -2.69 2.29
C TYR A 166 -6.40 -4.01 1.77
N VAL A 167 -7.01 -5.12 2.17
CA VAL A 167 -6.52 -6.46 1.83
C VAL A 167 -7.61 -7.28 1.16
N LYS A 168 -7.28 -7.99 0.09
CA LYS A 168 -8.18 -8.97 -0.52
C LYS A 168 -8.22 -10.24 0.33
N ALA A 169 -9.41 -10.82 0.46
CA ALA A 169 -9.66 -11.93 1.38
C ALA A 169 -8.80 -13.18 1.11
N ALA A 170 -8.44 -13.44 -0.15
CA ALA A 170 -7.59 -14.57 -0.52
C ALA A 170 -6.12 -14.18 -0.77
N ASP A 171 -5.70 -12.96 -0.40
CA ASP A 171 -4.30 -12.54 -0.55
C ASP A 171 -3.42 -13.10 0.58
N THR A 172 -2.51 -13.99 0.22
CA THR A 172 -1.61 -14.64 1.16
C THR A 172 -0.43 -13.78 1.59
N VAL A 173 -0.06 -12.75 0.82
CA VAL A 173 1.02 -11.83 1.19
C VAL A 173 0.60 -10.96 2.36
N SER A 174 -0.58 -10.35 2.26
CA SER A 174 -1.11 -9.53 3.34
C SER A 174 -1.50 -10.36 4.57
N ALA A 175 -1.86 -11.63 4.40
CA ALA A 175 -2.15 -12.55 5.49
C ALA A 175 -0.91 -13.09 6.22
N ALA A 176 0.28 -12.92 5.64
CA ALA A 176 1.51 -13.55 6.12
C ALA A 176 2.14 -12.85 7.33
N SER A 177 1.81 -11.58 7.58
CA SER A 177 2.32 -10.80 8.70
C SER A 177 1.23 -9.92 9.31
N ALA A 178 1.37 -9.62 10.60
CA ALA A 178 0.43 -8.75 11.29
C ALA A 178 0.60 -7.29 10.86
N HIS A 179 -0.53 -6.59 10.74
CA HIS A 179 -0.59 -5.20 10.31
C HIS A 179 -0.63 -4.21 11.46
N TYR A 180 0.03 -3.07 11.27
CA TYR A 180 -0.15 -1.88 12.08
C TYR A 180 -1.30 -1.04 11.53
N GLY A 181 -2.26 -0.71 12.38
CA GLY A 181 -3.43 0.06 12.01
C GLY A 181 -4.68 -0.79 11.75
N LYS A 182 -5.65 -0.20 11.05
CA LYS A 182 -6.93 -0.82 10.73
C LYS A 182 -6.80 -1.72 9.50
N VAL A 183 -7.24 -2.97 9.59
CA VAL A 183 -7.38 -3.88 8.44
C VAL A 183 -8.81 -3.82 7.90
N VAL A 184 -8.95 -3.63 6.59
CA VAL A 184 -10.20 -3.63 5.84
C VAL A 184 -10.14 -4.77 4.83
N VAL A 185 -10.82 -5.86 5.15
CA VAL A 185 -10.89 -7.03 4.26
C VAL A 185 -11.93 -6.79 3.17
N LEU A 186 -11.53 -7.03 1.92
CA LEU A 186 -12.35 -6.90 0.73
C LEU A 186 -12.39 -8.25 0.00
N ALA A 187 -13.57 -8.74 -0.34
CA ALA A 187 -13.71 -9.97 -1.10
C ALA A 187 -14.40 -9.74 -2.44
N GLY A 188 -13.82 -10.30 -3.49
CA GLY A 188 -14.49 -10.53 -4.78
C GLY A 188 -15.03 -11.96 -4.87
N GLN A 189 -15.85 -12.26 -5.88
CA GLN A 189 -16.31 -13.62 -6.14
C GLN A 189 -15.15 -14.58 -6.46
N ASP A 190 -14.08 -14.06 -7.06
CA ASP A 190 -12.84 -14.78 -7.33
C ASP A 190 -12.10 -15.20 -6.04
N ASP A 191 -12.10 -14.35 -5.01
CA ASP A 191 -11.53 -14.69 -3.70
C ASP A 191 -12.28 -15.85 -3.07
N ILE A 192 -13.62 -15.77 -3.04
CA ILE A 192 -14.48 -16.78 -2.43
C ILE A 192 -14.33 -18.11 -3.18
N ALA A 193 -14.38 -18.08 -4.52
CA ALA A 193 -14.21 -19.28 -5.34
C ALA A 193 -12.83 -19.92 -5.14
N LEU A 194 -11.77 -19.13 -5.00
CA LEU A 194 -10.43 -19.61 -4.72
C LEU A 194 -10.34 -20.27 -3.35
N LEU A 195 -10.85 -19.62 -2.31
CA LEU A 195 -10.85 -20.15 -0.95
C LEU A 195 -11.65 -21.46 -0.86
N GLN A 196 -12.85 -21.51 -1.45
CA GLN A 196 -13.69 -22.71 -1.49
C GLN A 196 -13.01 -23.88 -2.20
N LYS A 197 -12.36 -23.62 -3.34
CA LYS A 197 -11.60 -24.63 -4.09
C LYS A 197 -10.52 -25.31 -3.25
N PHE A 198 -9.93 -24.59 -2.31
CA PHE A 198 -8.93 -25.13 -1.38
C PHE A 198 -9.55 -25.62 -0.06
N GLY A 199 -10.89 -25.75 -0.01
CA GLY A 199 -11.63 -26.30 1.12
C GLY A 199 -11.66 -25.39 2.34
N TYR A 200 -11.42 -24.09 2.17
CA TYR A 200 -11.79 -23.11 3.18
C TYR A 200 -13.32 -23.02 3.18
N ASN A 201 -13.92 -23.51 4.23
CA ASN A 201 -15.34 -23.39 4.51
C ASN A 201 -15.52 -23.11 5.99
N ASN A 202 -16.70 -22.67 6.38
CA ASN A 202 -17.01 -22.30 7.77
C ASN A 202 -16.84 -23.46 8.80
N GLN A 203 -16.42 -24.63 8.39
CA GLN A 203 -16.37 -25.86 9.21
C GLN A 203 -14.98 -26.50 9.31
N SER A 204 -13.93 -26.02 8.62
CA SER A 204 -12.66 -26.74 8.58
C SER A 204 -11.56 -26.15 9.49
N ASN A 205 -11.01 -26.97 10.39
CA ASN A 205 -9.90 -26.65 11.27
C ASN A 205 -8.49 -26.86 10.65
N THR A 206 -8.39 -27.14 9.34
CA THR A 206 -7.12 -27.51 8.68
C THR A 206 -6.47 -26.32 7.97
N ARG A 207 -6.33 -25.17 8.63
CA ARG A 207 -5.92 -23.89 8.02
C ARG A 207 -4.47 -23.88 7.48
N ALA A 208 -3.52 -24.44 8.19
CA ALA A 208 -2.08 -24.28 7.85
C ALA A 208 -1.66 -25.02 6.57
N TYR A 209 -2.13 -26.24 6.35
CA TYR A 209 -1.74 -27.05 5.18
C TYR A 209 -2.30 -26.50 3.85
N LYS A 210 -3.46 -25.85 3.92
CA LYS A 210 -4.15 -25.29 2.75
C LYS A 210 -3.57 -23.92 2.33
N ALA A 211 -2.98 -23.17 3.28
CA ALA A 211 -2.40 -21.86 3.03
C ALA A 211 -1.30 -21.88 1.94
N VAL A 212 -0.43 -22.89 1.94
CA VAL A 212 0.63 -23.05 0.93
C VAL A 212 0.05 -23.27 -0.47
N SER A 213 -1.05 -24.03 -0.58
CA SER A 213 -1.72 -24.30 -1.86
C SER A 213 -2.47 -23.08 -2.40
N VAL A 214 -2.98 -22.22 -1.53
CA VAL A 214 -3.58 -20.93 -1.89
C VAL A 214 -2.50 -19.95 -2.32
N ALA A 215 -1.37 -19.89 -1.63
CA ALA A 215 -0.26 -18.99 -1.92
C ALA A 215 0.21 -19.10 -3.39
N ALA A 216 0.40 -20.32 -3.88
CA ALA A 216 0.85 -20.56 -5.25
C ALA A 216 -0.15 -20.10 -6.33
N ARG A 217 -1.40 -19.77 -5.97
CA ARG A 217 -2.46 -19.39 -6.91
C ARG A 217 -3.08 -18.01 -6.60
N SER A 218 -2.62 -17.35 -5.55
CA SER A 218 -3.11 -16.03 -5.17
C SER A 218 -2.45 -14.86 -5.91
N ILE A 219 -1.58 -15.11 -6.89
CA ILE A 219 -0.86 -14.06 -7.64
C ILE A 219 -1.84 -13.04 -8.25
N LYS A 220 -2.92 -13.52 -8.86
CA LYS A 220 -3.99 -12.64 -9.40
C LYS A 220 -4.66 -11.82 -8.29
N VAL A 221 -4.88 -12.43 -7.14
CA VAL A 221 -5.49 -11.79 -5.98
C VAL A 221 -4.55 -10.74 -5.40
N HIS A 222 -3.23 -11.02 -5.40
CA HIS A 222 -2.22 -10.08 -4.92
C HIS A 222 -2.00 -8.89 -5.85
N SER A 223 -2.33 -9.01 -7.15
CA SER A 223 -2.07 -7.95 -8.14
C SER A 223 -2.62 -6.60 -7.72
N SER A 224 -1.81 -5.56 -7.92
CA SER A 224 -2.21 -4.16 -7.75
C SER A 224 -3.36 -3.73 -8.67
N ASP A 225 -3.57 -4.43 -9.79
CA ASP A 225 -4.66 -4.18 -10.75
C ASP A 225 -6.05 -4.31 -10.12
N ASN A 226 -6.16 -5.06 -9.02
CA ASN A 226 -7.42 -5.17 -8.27
C ASN A 226 -7.89 -3.84 -7.66
N PHE A 227 -6.98 -2.89 -7.48
CA PHE A 227 -7.23 -1.64 -6.76
C PHE A 227 -7.31 -0.40 -7.67
N VAL A 228 -7.09 -0.56 -8.98
CA VAL A 228 -7.07 0.57 -9.93
C VAL A 228 -7.94 0.32 -11.16
N GLY A 229 -8.18 1.37 -11.94
CA GLY A 229 -8.95 1.30 -13.17
C GLY A 229 -10.47 1.14 -12.97
N LYS A 230 -11.17 0.85 -14.06
CA LYS A 230 -12.66 0.79 -14.08
C LYS A 230 -13.26 -0.29 -13.19
N ASN A 231 -12.52 -1.38 -12.97
CA ASN A 231 -12.96 -2.53 -12.18
C ASN A 231 -12.37 -2.54 -10.77
N SER A 232 -11.79 -1.42 -10.33
CA SER A 232 -11.22 -1.30 -8.98
C SER A 232 -12.21 -1.75 -7.91
N ILE A 233 -11.76 -2.62 -7.01
CA ILE A 233 -12.52 -3.05 -5.83
C ILE A 233 -12.78 -1.87 -4.87
N LEU A 234 -12.03 -0.77 -5.01
CA LEU A 234 -12.16 0.44 -4.20
C LEU A 234 -13.16 1.46 -4.74
N SER A 235 -13.68 1.27 -5.97
CA SER A 235 -14.73 2.14 -6.50
C SER A 235 -15.95 2.14 -5.57
N GLU A 236 -16.70 3.23 -5.50
CA GLU A 236 -17.84 3.34 -4.57
C GLU A 236 -18.83 2.18 -4.71
N ARG A 237 -19.12 1.79 -5.96
CA ARG A 237 -20.02 0.67 -6.24
C ARG A 237 -19.48 -0.66 -5.73
N ASN A 238 -18.21 -0.98 -6.04
CA ASN A 238 -17.62 -2.29 -5.75
C ASN A 238 -17.22 -2.42 -4.28
N PHE A 239 -16.83 -1.33 -3.64
CA PHE A 239 -16.31 -1.33 -2.27
C PHE A 239 -17.32 -1.86 -1.26
N ASN A 240 -18.56 -1.37 -1.30
CA ASN A 240 -19.60 -1.83 -0.38
C ASN A 240 -19.98 -3.30 -0.61
N GLN A 241 -20.01 -3.74 -1.87
CA GLN A 241 -20.22 -5.15 -2.21
C GLN A 241 -19.08 -6.03 -1.70
N ALA A 242 -17.85 -5.58 -1.85
CA ALA A 242 -16.67 -6.31 -1.38
C ALA A 242 -16.61 -6.42 0.14
N LEU A 243 -17.01 -5.38 0.87
CA LEU A 243 -17.15 -5.43 2.33
C LEU A 243 -18.24 -6.42 2.77
N GLN A 244 -19.41 -6.36 2.16
CA GLN A 244 -20.53 -7.27 2.47
C GLN A 244 -20.15 -8.73 2.20
N LEU A 245 -19.49 -8.98 1.08
CA LEU A 245 -19.05 -10.33 0.71
C LEU A 245 -17.98 -10.85 1.68
N ALA A 246 -17.03 -10.02 2.09
CA ALA A 246 -16.03 -10.38 3.09
C ALA A 246 -16.70 -10.69 4.44
N GLU A 247 -17.61 -9.84 4.92
CA GLU A 247 -18.32 -10.06 6.19
C GLU A 247 -19.17 -11.34 6.17
N SER A 248 -19.89 -11.60 5.07
CA SER A 248 -20.72 -12.81 4.92
C SER A 248 -19.89 -14.12 4.93
N ASN A 249 -18.59 -14.02 4.64
CA ASN A 249 -17.67 -15.16 4.54
C ASN A 249 -16.51 -15.09 5.56
N LYS A 250 -16.63 -14.29 6.61
CA LYS A 250 -15.53 -14.03 7.58
C LYS A 250 -15.04 -15.24 8.34
N ASN A 251 -15.78 -16.34 8.34
CA ASN A 251 -15.43 -17.59 9.00
C ASN A 251 -14.76 -18.61 8.06
N MET A 252 -14.54 -18.27 6.82
CA MET A 252 -13.78 -19.08 5.85
C MET A 252 -12.30 -19.22 6.16
#